data_1333ca0666e278215b165715389ed017
#
_entry.id   1333ca0666e278215b165715389ed017
#
_cell.length_a   1.000
_cell.length_b   1.000
_cell.length_c   1.000
_cell.angle_alpha   90.00
_cell.angle_beta   90.00
_cell.angle_gamma   90.00
#
_symmetry.space_group_name_H-M   'P 1'
#
loop_
_entity.id
_entity.type
_entity.pdbx_description
1 polymer ?
#
loop_
_entity_poly.entity_id
_entity_poly.type
_entity_poly.pdbx_seq_one_letter_code
_entity_poly.pdbx_strand_id
1 'polypeptide(L)'
;LKTRGYQVVSDYGDNAEVLSPSSVDWKAVAAGTAMVKIRQLPGATNSMGKVKFPFANGEGIYLHDTPKKELFSADMRALSHGCVRLEDAQRLARWLLGKDPPVASVPEDNVLLPRPVPIMISYLDPQSRMQLTSLQ
;
A
#
# COMPACT_ATOMS: atom_id res chain seq x y z
N LEU A 1 -8.98 1.31 17.94
CA LEU A 1 -9.23 1.29 16.49
C LEU A 1 -9.45 2.71 15.96
N LYS A 2 -10.44 3.44 16.47
CA LYS A 2 -10.85 4.78 15.97
C LYS A 2 -9.71 5.80 15.94
N THR A 3 -8.88 5.89 16.98
CA THR A 3 -7.75 6.83 17.07
C THR A 3 -6.69 6.67 15.97
N ARG A 4 -6.62 5.51 15.35
CA ARG A 4 -5.71 5.20 14.22
C ARG A 4 -6.43 5.09 12.88
N GLY A 5 -7.69 5.54 12.79
CA GLY A 5 -8.47 5.50 11.56
C GLY A 5 -8.92 4.12 11.11
N TYR A 6 -8.94 3.11 11.98
CA TYR A 6 -9.43 1.78 11.62
C TYR A 6 -10.94 1.66 11.77
N GLN A 7 -11.56 1.04 10.79
CA GLN A 7 -12.98 0.64 10.80
C GLN A 7 -13.09 -0.87 10.65
N VAL A 8 -14.06 -1.44 11.35
CA VAL A 8 -14.53 -2.81 11.09
C VAL A 8 -15.57 -2.75 9.98
N VAL A 9 -15.47 -3.64 9.02
CA VAL A 9 -16.37 -3.66 7.86
C VAL A 9 -16.91 -5.06 7.61
N SER A 10 -18.10 -5.13 7.01
CA SER A 10 -18.74 -6.39 6.64
C SER A 10 -18.00 -7.08 5.49
N ASP A 11 -17.46 -6.31 4.57
CA ASP A 11 -16.69 -6.78 3.41
C ASP A 11 -15.65 -5.74 2.96
N TYR A 12 -14.86 -6.05 1.92
CA TYR A 12 -13.91 -5.13 1.28
C TYR A 12 -14.44 -4.50 -0.02
N GLY A 13 -15.68 -4.82 -0.43
CA GLY A 13 -16.31 -4.26 -1.62
C GLY A 13 -16.85 -2.84 -1.41
N ASP A 14 -17.30 -2.23 -2.51
CA ASP A 14 -17.85 -0.86 -2.53
C ASP A 14 -19.09 -0.69 -1.64
N ASN A 15 -19.85 -1.78 -1.42
CA ASN A 15 -21.05 -1.82 -0.57
C ASN A 15 -20.75 -2.26 0.88
N ALA A 16 -19.51 -2.22 1.31
CA ALA A 16 -19.11 -2.63 2.65
C ALA A 16 -19.73 -1.76 3.73
N GLU A 17 -20.52 -2.36 4.62
CA GLU A 17 -21.09 -1.68 5.79
C GLU A 17 -20.05 -1.51 6.89
N VAL A 18 -20.06 -0.36 7.56
CA VAL A 18 -19.24 -0.13 8.74
C VAL A 18 -19.93 -0.73 9.96
N LEU A 19 -19.28 -1.71 10.57
CA LEU A 19 -19.80 -2.40 11.74
C LEU A 19 -19.30 -1.72 13.03
N SER A 20 -20.11 -1.82 14.09
CA SER A 20 -19.65 -1.40 15.43
C SER A 20 -18.55 -2.35 15.91
N PRO A 21 -17.40 -1.84 16.41
CA PRO A 21 -16.42 -2.71 17.07
C PRO A 21 -16.98 -3.50 18.25
N SER A 22 -18.06 -3.07 18.87
CA SER A 22 -18.73 -3.78 19.97
C SER A 22 -19.53 -5.00 19.53
N SER A 23 -19.88 -5.10 18.23
CA SER A 23 -20.56 -6.28 17.68
C SER A 23 -19.61 -7.44 17.31
N VAL A 24 -18.31 -7.25 17.48
CA VAL A 24 -17.29 -8.26 17.13
C VAL A 24 -16.90 -9.07 18.37
N ASP A 25 -16.91 -10.38 18.26
CA ASP A 25 -16.32 -11.26 19.28
C ASP A 25 -14.80 -11.27 19.16
N TRP A 26 -14.16 -10.30 19.81
CA TRP A 26 -12.71 -10.15 19.84
C TRP A 26 -11.98 -11.33 20.49
N LYS A 27 -12.65 -12.10 21.33
CA LYS A 27 -12.07 -13.32 21.94
C LYS A 27 -11.95 -14.42 20.90
N ALA A 28 -13.01 -14.62 20.11
CA ALA A 28 -12.99 -15.56 19.02
C ALA A 28 -11.99 -15.16 17.90
N VAL A 29 -11.87 -13.85 17.61
CA VAL A 29 -10.86 -13.34 16.68
C VAL A 29 -9.45 -13.61 17.20
N ALA A 30 -9.18 -13.33 18.46
CA ALA A 30 -7.86 -13.59 19.08
C ALA A 30 -7.52 -15.08 19.13
N ALA A 31 -8.51 -15.96 19.28
CA ALA A 31 -8.37 -17.41 19.24
C ALA A 31 -8.23 -17.98 17.82
N GLY A 32 -8.37 -17.13 16.77
CA GLY A 32 -8.34 -17.59 15.37
C GLY A 32 -9.58 -18.35 14.91
N THR A 33 -10.67 -18.38 15.73
CA THR A 33 -11.93 -19.08 15.41
C THR A 33 -12.95 -18.19 14.71
N ALA A 34 -12.72 -16.88 14.64
CA ALA A 34 -13.51 -15.92 13.89
C ALA A 34 -12.60 -15.00 13.07
N MET A 35 -13.10 -14.57 11.91
CA MET A 35 -12.41 -13.56 11.07
C MET A 35 -13.11 -12.23 11.19
N VAL A 36 -12.34 -11.15 11.16
CA VAL A 36 -12.82 -9.77 11.11
C VAL A 36 -12.16 -9.05 9.94
N LYS A 37 -12.94 -8.28 9.19
CA LYS A 37 -12.43 -7.44 8.12
C LYS A 37 -12.22 -6.02 8.65
N ILE A 38 -11.04 -5.49 8.46
CA ILE A 38 -10.64 -4.16 8.95
C ILE A 38 -10.07 -3.38 7.78
N ARG A 39 -10.51 -2.13 7.62
CA ARG A 39 -9.88 -1.17 6.72
C ARG A 39 -9.35 0.02 7.49
N GLN A 40 -8.32 0.66 6.97
CA GLN A 40 -7.82 1.92 7.50
C GLN A 40 -8.26 3.06 6.59
N LEU A 41 -8.88 4.08 7.18
CA LEU A 41 -9.32 5.27 6.45
C LEU A 41 -8.13 6.06 5.90
N PRO A 42 -8.30 6.82 4.80
CA PRO A 42 -7.32 7.80 4.36
C PRO A 42 -6.94 8.76 5.48
N GLY A 43 -5.67 9.12 5.55
CA GLY A 43 -5.18 10.05 6.55
C GLY A 43 -3.68 9.94 6.79
N ALA A 44 -3.15 10.85 7.60
CA ALA A 44 -1.73 10.95 7.90
C ALA A 44 -1.14 9.69 8.58
N THR A 45 -1.98 8.91 9.24
CA THR A 45 -1.59 7.68 9.95
C THR A 45 -1.81 6.41 9.13
N ASN A 46 -2.34 6.52 7.91
CA ASN A 46 -2.56 5.35 7.07
C ASN A 46 -1.21 4.72 6.73
N SER A 47 -1.06 3.43 7.06
CA SER A 47 0.20 2.70 6.87
C SER A 47 0.60 2.56 5.39
N MET A 48 -0.37 2.69 4.48
CA MET A 48 -0.16 2.68 3.04
C MET A 48 0.14 4.08 2.47
N GLY A 49 0.20 5.12 3.33
CA GLY A 49 0.39 6.49 2.91
C GLY A 49 -0.79 7.03 2.09
N LYS A 50 -0.48 7.77 1.04
CA LYS A 50 -1.47 8.46 0.20
C LYS A 50 -1.83 7.71 -1.09
N VAL A 51 -1.00 6.78 -1.53
CA VAL A 51 -1.18 6.08 -2.80
C VAL A 51 -0.54 4.69 -2.78
N LYS A 52 -1.20 3.73 -3.41
CA LYS A 52 -0.68 2.40 -3.71
C LYS A 52 -0.73 2.15 -5.21
N PHE A 53 0.20 1.34 -5.71
CA PHE A 53 0.31 0.94 -7.10
C PHE A 53 0.19 -0.59 -7.16
N PRO A 54 -1.03 -1.12 -7.32
CA PRO A 54 -1.21 -2.54 -7.50
C PRO A 54 -0.73 -2.97 -8.90
N PHE A 55 -0.20 -4.18 -8.99
CA PHE A 55 0.15 -4.84 -10.23
C PHE A 55 -0.15 -6.33 -10.12
N ALA A 56 -0.40 -6.97 -11.25
CA ALA A 56 -0.76 -8.38 -11.28
C ALA A 56 0.39 -9.24 -10.76
N ASN A 57 0.16 -9.95 -9.66
CA ASN A 57 1.03 -10.98 -9.10
C ASN A 57 0.22 -11.91 -8.22
N GLY A 58 0.69 -13.14 -8.02
CA GLY A 58 -0.01 -14.17 -7.23
C GLY A 58 0.09 -13.98 -5.71
N GLU A 59 0.91 -13.02 -5.23
CA GLU A 59 1.27 -12.91 -3.81
C GLU A 59 0.68 -11.67 -3.12
N GLY A 60 -0.12 -10.87 -3.84
CA GLY A 60 -0.72 -9.65 -3.30
C GLY A 60 0.30 -8.56 -2.93
N ILE A 61 1.46 -8.56 -3.60
CA ILE A 61 2.50 -7.56 -3.42
C ILE A 61 2.17 -6.34 -4.27
N TYR A 62 2.46 -5.14 -3.76
CA TYR A 62 2.32 -3.87 -4.47
C TYR A 62 3.36 -2.84 -4.01
N LEU A 63 3.52 -1.79 -4.79
CA LEU A 63 4.28 -0.62 -4.35
C LEU A 63 3.34 0.33 -3.62
N HIS A 64 3.81 1.00 -2.58
CA HIS A 64 2.96 1.93 -1.85
C HIS A 64 3.75 3.05 -1.16
N ASP A 65 3.05 4.13 -0.89
CA ASP A 65 3.52 5.20 -0.04
C ASP A 65 3.62 4.75 1.43
N THR A 66 4.24 5.57 2.26
CA THR A 66 4.33 5.34 3.71
C THR A 66 4.42 6.67 4.45
N PRO A 67 3.77 6.83 5.60
CA PRO A 67 3.98 7.97 6.48
C PRO A 67 5.35 7.95 7.17
N LYS A 68 5.99 6.76 7.25
CA LYS A 68 7.28 6.56 7.95
C LYS A 68 8.46 6.84 7.02
N LYS A 69 8.62 8.09 6.60
CA LYS A 69 9.69 8.51 5.68
C LYS A 69 11.08 8.40 6.29
N GLU A 70 11.19 8.50 7.60
CA GLU A 70 12.44 8.33 8.36
C GLU A 70 13.13 6.97 8.13
N LEU A 71 12.36 5.94 7.77
CA LEU A 71 12.90 4.61 7.50
C LEU A 71 13.81 4.55 6.27
N PHE A 72 13.70 5.52 5.35
CA PHE A 72 14.58 5.57 4.18
C PHE A 72 16.01 6.03 4.52
N SER A 73 16.22 6.61 5.69
CA SER A 73 17.54 6.95 6.21
C SER A 73 18.21 5.81 6.98
N ALA A 74 17.52 4.69 7.20
CA ALA A 74 18.05 3.54 7.93
C ALA A 74 18.91 2.65 7.00
N ASP A 75 19.98 2.10 7.55
CA ASP A 75 20.85 1.15 6.83
C ASP A 75 20.13 -0.17 6.56
N MET A 76 19.37 -0.67 7.55
CA MET A 76 18.56 -1.88 7.43
C MET A 76 17.14 -1.52 7.04
N ARG A 77 16.69 -1.95 5.84
CA ARG A 77 15.38 -1.58 5.27
C ARG A 77 14.43 -2.75 5.00
N ALA A 78 14.78 -3.96 5.41
CA ALA A 78 13.92 -5.14 5.30
C ALA A 78 12.81 -5.13 6.37
N LEU A 79 11.90 -4.13 6.28
CA LEU A 79 10.90 -3.79 7.30
C LEU A 79 9.46 -4.01 6.82
N SER A 80 9.26 -4.72 5.71
CA SER A 80 7.94 -5.06 5.18
C SER A 80 7.74 -6.58 5.11
N HIS A 81 6.50 -7.01 4.87
CA HIS A 81 6.14 -8.41 4.65
C HIS A 81 6.06 -8.75 3.14
N GLY A 82 6.76 -7.99 2.29
CA GLY A 82 6.83 -8.21 0.84
C GLY A 82 6.54 -6.96 0.02
N CYS A 83 5.58 -6.12 0.40
CA CYS A 83 5.29 -4.88 -0.31
C CYS A 83 6.47 -3.90 -0.30
N VAL A 84 6.66 -3.17 -1.39
CA VAL A 84 7.75 -2.21 -1.56
C VAL A 84 7.27 -0.81 -1.18
N ARG A 85 7.90 -0.20 -0.18
CA ARG A 85 7.64 1.19 0.20
C ARG A 85 8.39 2.15 -0.70
N LEU A 86 7.74 3.25 -1.04
CA LEU A 86 8.29 4.30 -1.89
C LEU A 86 8.59 5.54 -1.05
N GLU A 87 9.79 6.07 -1.21
CA GLU A 87 10.19 7.32 -0.57
C GLU A 87 9.37 8.51 -1.10
N ASP A 88 9.23 8.62 -2.43
CA ASP A 88 8.41 9.63 -3.09
C ASP A 88 7.38 8.98 -4.04
N ALA A 89 6.35 8.42 -3.45
CA ALA A 89 5.25 7.79 -4.19
C ALA A 89 4.43 8.81 -5.01
N GLN A 90 4.36 10.06 -4.56
CA GLN A 90 3.65 11.12 -5.28
C GLN A 90 4.37 11.48 -6.59
N ARG A 91 5.70 11.50 -6.58
CA ARG A 91 6.50 11.70 -7.79
C ARG A 91 6.28 10.59 -8.80
N LEU A 92 6.26 9.32 -8.35
CA LEU A 92 5.93 8.19 -9.21
C LEU A 92 4.53 8.32 -9.79
N ALA A 93 3.52 8.67 -8.95
CA ALA A 93 2.16 8.86 -9.41
C ALA A 93 2.06 9.97 -10.48
N ARG A 94 2.70 11.12 -10.27
CA ARG A 94 2.76 12.20 -11.28
C ARG A 94 3.38 11.75 -12.60
N TRP A 95 4.48 11.01 -12.51
CA TRP A 95 5.14 10.48 -13.70
C TRP A 95 4.25 9.52 -14.49
N LEU A 96 3.58 8.60 -13.79
CA LEU A 96 2.67 7.63 -14.41
C LEU A 96 1.43 8.26 -15.02
N LEU A 97 0.86 9.28 -14.37
CA LEU A 97 -0.37 9.95 -14.80
C LEU A 97 -0.13 11.15 -15.74
N GLY A 98 1.09 11.69 -15.79
CA GLY A 98 1.41 12.93 -16.48
C GLY A 98 0.82 14.19 -15.81
N LYS A 99 0.24 14.06 -14.63
CA LYS A 99 -0.37 15.13 -13.82
C LYS A 99 -0.37 14.74 -12.34
N ASP A 100 -0.71 15.68 -11.47
CA ASP A 100 -0.88 15.37 -10.04
C ASP A 100 -2.01 14.34 -9.84
N PRO A 101 -1.79 13.33 -8.99
CA PRO A 101 -2.84 12.39 -8.64
C PRO A 101 -3.98 13.10 -7.90
N PRO A 102 -5.23 12.71 -8.12
CA PRO A 102 -6.35 13.27 -7.39
C PRO A 102 -6.24 12.94 -5.90
N VAL A 103 -6.85 13.80 -5.08
CA VAL A 103 -7.03 13.50 -3.64
C VAL A 103 -8.23 12.57 -3.52
N ALA A 104 -8.05 11.43 -2.88
CA ALA A 104 -9.13 10.48 -2.66
C ALA A 104 -10.25 11.10 -1.82
N SER A 105 -11.47 11.04 -2.32
CA SER A 105 -12.69 11.52 -1.66
C SER A 105 -13.43 10.42 -0.90
N VAL A 106 -13.07 9.18 -1.17
CA VAL A 106 -13.61 7.96 -0.57
C VAL A 106 -12.50 7.11 0.02
N PRO A 107 -12.80 6.10 0.85
CA PRO A 107 -11.78 5.26 1.49
C PRO A 107 -10.83 4.56 0.52
N GLU A 108 -11.30 4.26 -0.68
CA GLU A 108 -10.50 3.72 -1.78
C GLU A 108 -10.97 4.33 -3.09
N ASP A 109 -10.08 5.06 -3.75
CA ASP A 109 -10.35 5.73 -5.01
C ASP A 109 -9.38 5.17 -6.08
N ASN A 110 -9.94 4.56 -7.12
CA ASN A 110 -9.17 3.87 -8.15
C ASN A 110 -8.96 4.77 -9.37
N VAL A 111 -7.70 5.03 -9.70
CA VAL A 111 -7.31 5.85 -10.85
C VAL A 111 -6.62 4.96 -11.89
N LEU A 112 -7.24 4.82 -13.06
CA LEU A 112 -6.66 4.06 -14.15
C LEU A 112 -5.48 4.82 -14.78
N LEU A 113 -4.41 4.09 -15.07
CA LEU A 113 -3.28 4.64 -15.81
C LEU A 113 -3.67 4.86 -17.28
N PRO A 114 -3.22 5.97 -17.90
CA PRO A 114 -3.50 6.24 -19.32
C PRO A 114 -2.87 5.18 -20.26
N ARG A 115 -1.82 4.51 -19.80
CA ARG A 115 -1.19 3.38 -20.46
C ARG A 115 -0.54 2.45 -19.44
N PRO A 116 -0.54 1.13 -19.68
CA PRO A 116 0.16 0.20 -18.80
C PRO A 116 1.66 0.45 -18.86
N VAL A 117 2.33 0.28 -17.72
CA VAL A 117 3.79 0.37 -17.59
C VAL A 117 4.27 -0.97 -17.03
N PRO A 118 5.19 -1.66 -17.72
CA PRO A 118 5.74 -2.90 -17.22
C PRO A 118 6.54 -2.66 -15.94
N ILE A 119 6.47 -3.60 -15.02
CA ILE A 119 7.23 -3.59 -13.77
C ILE A 119 8.07 -4.86 -13.69
N MET A 120 9.32 -4.72 -13.28
CA MET A 120 10.20 -5.83 -12.99
C MET A 120 10.86 -5.58 -11.64
N ILE A 121 10.79 -6.56 -10.76
CA ILE A 121 11.47 -6.55 -9.47
C ILE A 121 12.58 -7.59 -9.51
N SER A 122 13.83 -7.17 -9.32
CA SER A 122 14.99 -8.04 -9.36
C SER A 122 16.00 -7.67 -8.28
N TYR A 123 16.80 -8.66 -7.88
CA TYR A 123 17.96 -8.42 -7.04
C TYR A 123 19.17 -8.16 -7.93
N LEU A 124 19.77 -6.99 -7.79
CA LEU A 124 20.98 -6.61 -8.50
C LEU A 124 22.18 -6.76 -7.55
N ASP A 125 23.04 -7.72 -7.82
CA ASP A 125 24.35 -7.78 -7.18
C ASP A 125 25.29 -6.68 -7.74
N PRO A 126 26.45 -6.43 -7.10
CA PRO A 126 27.40 -5.41 -7.57
C PRO A 126 27.89 -5.64 -9.00
N GLN A 127 27.97 -6.88 -9.48
CA GLN A 127 28.41 -7.21 -10.85
C GLN A 127 27.32 -6.91 -11.86
N SER A 128 26.06 -7.21 -11.55
CA SER A 128 24.90 -6.87 -12.40
C SER A 128 24.70 -5.35 -12.57
N ARG A 129 25.09 -4.54 -11.59
CA ARG A 129 25.07 -3.06 -11.69
C ARG A 129 26.03 -2.55 -12.78
N MET A 130 27.19 -3.15 -12.94
CA MET A 130 28.16 -2.74 -13.96
C MET A 130 27.66 -2.98 -15.37
N GLN A 131 26.86 -4.02 -15.60
CA GLN A 131 26.27 -4.32 -16.91
C GLN A 131 25.19 -3.34 -17.33
N LEU A 132 24.39 -2.83 -16.37
CA LEU A 132 23.31 -1.85 -16.67
C LEU A 132 23.86 -0.45 -16.99
N THR A 133 25.01 -0.08 -16.44
CA THR A 133 25.65 1.22 -16.73
C THR A 133 26.31 1.25 -18.12
N SER A 134 26.58 0.11 -18.72
CA SER A 134 27.16 0.01 -20.06
C SER A 134 26.13 0.02 -21.20
N LEU A 135 24.84 0.14 -20.89
CA LEU A 135 23.73 0.18 -21.86
C LEU A 135 23.13 1.60 -22.05
N GLN A 136 23.79 2.64 -21.52
CA GLN A 136 23.40 4.05 -21.73
C GLN A 136 24.18 4.70 -22.86
#